data_41a83016bda13b37674b0f8d7b4a3590
#
_entry.id   41a83016bda13b37674b0f8d7b4a3590
#
_cell.length_a   1.000
_cell.length_b   1.000
_cell.length_c   1.000
_cell.angle_alpha   90.00
_cell.angle_beta   90.00
_cell.angle_gamma   90.00
#
_symmetry.space_group_name_H-M   'P 1'
#
loop_
_entity.id
_entity.type
_entity.pdbx_description
1 polymer ?
#
loop_
_entity_poly.entity_id
_entity_poly.type
_entity_poly.pdbx_seq_one_letter_code
_entity_poly.pdbx_strand_id
1 'polypeptide(L)'
;MTKEVYLARVVKANDGWYAIDFPDLPGTHAQCKDLKDVQREAEESLCSFLLAAKEVGEEVSAPSSTITLADGEMAAIITADLESYQKKHDTKPIRKTVSLPMWMVEKAERQRLSLSKVLQESLAQRLAD
;
A
#
# COMPACT_ATOMS: atom_id res chain seq x y z
N MET A 1 -2.51 -0.66 -13.05
CA MET A 1 -2.63 0.27 -11.94
C MET A 1 -3.99 0.15 -11.27
N THR A 2 -4.02 -0.13 -10.01
CA THR A 2 -5.27 -0.38 -9.33
C THR A 2 -5.41 0.55 -8.13
N LYS A 3 -6.33 1.49 -8.24
CA LYS A 3 -6.75 2.33 -7.13
C LYS A 3 -8.18 1.96 -6.80
N GLU A 4 -8.40 1.59 -5.55
CA GLU A 4 -9.71 1.25 -5.03
C GLU A 4 -10.14 2.32 -4.04
N VAL A 5 -11.40 2.72 -4.09
CA VAL A 5 -11.95 3.74 -3.18
C VAL A 5 -13.04 3.10 -2.33
N TYR A 6 -12.88 3.16 -1.03
CA TYR A 6 -13.87 2.64 -0.07
C TYR A 6 -14.22 3.69 0.96
N LEU A 7 -15.43 3.60 1.48
CA LEU A 7 -15.85 4.47 2.57
C LEU A 7 -15.51 3.81 3.91
N ALA A 8 -14.79 4.55 4.74
CA ALA A 8 -14.48 4.14 6.10
C ALA A 8 -15.46 4.78 7.08
N ARG A 9 -15.77 4.04 8.13
CA ARG A 9 -16.53 4.55 9.26
C ARG A 9 -15.55 4.84 10.38
N VAL A 10 -15.62 6.04 10.94
CA VAL A 10 -14.71 6.51 11.98
C VAL A 10 -15.52 6.87 13.22
N VAL A 11 -15.15 6.30 14.36
CA VAL A 11 -15.85 6.51 15.63
C VAL A 11 -14.82 6.92 16.68
N LYS A 12 -15.10 8.00 17.40
CA LYS A 12 -14.29 8.38 18.56
C LYS A 12 -14.78 7.59 19.77
N ALA A 13 -13.91 6.75 20.31
CA ALA A 13 -14.20 5.93 21.47
C ALA A 13 -14.12 6.73 22.77
N ASN A 14 -14.64 6.16 23.87
CA ASN A 14 -14.65 6.81 25.17
C ASN A 14 -13.27 7.13 25.72
N ASP A 15 -12.25 6.39 25.30
CA ASP A 15 -10.87 6.62 25.69
C ASP A 15 -10.17 7.71 24.87
N GLY A 16 -10.89 8.32 23.93
CA GLY A 16 -10.38 9.36 23.07
C GLY A 16 -9.72 8.89 21.78
N TRP A 17 -9.56 7.58 21.61
CA TRP A 17 -9.01 7.02 20.39
C TRP A 17 -10.07 6.95 19.30
N TYR A 18 -9.62 6.92 18.06
CA TYR A 18 -10.49 6.77 16.88
C TYR A 18 -10.43 5.33 16.41
N ALA A 19 -11.58 4.70 16.28
CA ALA A 19 -11.72 3.37 15.70
C ALA A 19 -12.17 3.53 14.25
N ILE A 20 -11.57 2.75 13.36
CA ILE A 20 -11.80 2.84 11.92
C ILE A 20 -12.14 1.46 11.39
N ASP A 21 -13.22 1.35 10.62
CA ASP A 21 -13.52 0.12 9.90
C ASP A 21 -14.13 0.45 8.55
N PHE A 22 -14.17 -0.56 7.69
CA PHE A 22 -14.78 -0.43 6.37
C PHE A 22 -16.01 -1.34 6.34
N PRO A 23 -17.22 -0.77 6.39
CA PRO A 23 -18.45 -1.59 6.44
C PRO A 23 -18.58 -2.59 5.28
N ASP A 24 -18.07 -2.23 4.09
CA ASP A 24 -18.08 -3.13 2.93
C ASP A 24 -17.08 -4.28 3.04
N LEU A 25 -16.14 -4.20 3.95
CA LEU A 25 -15.07 -5.16 4.12
C LEU A 25 -15.05 -5.67 5.57
N PRO A 26 -15.91 -6.62 5.91
CA PRO A 26 -15.97 -7.16 7.28
C PRO A 26 -14.62 -7.72 7.72
N GLY A 27 -14.24 -7.44 8.95
CA GLY A 27 -12.97 -7.88 9.50
C GLY A 27 -11.87 -6.82 9.45
N THR A 28 -12.09 -5.72 8.75
CA THR A 28 -11.13 -4.61 8.78
C THR A 28 -11.24 -3.87 10.09
N HIS A 29 -10.11 -3.46 10.62
CA HIS A 29 -10.06 -2.68 11.85
C HIS A 29 -8.76 -1.92 11.94
N ALA A 30 -8.85 -0.65 12.30
CA ALA A 30 -7.69 0.18 12.59
C ALA A 30 -8.05 1.14 13.72
N GLN A 31 -7.06 1.69 14.36
CA GLN A 31 -7.28 2.69 15.39
C GLN A 31 -6.09 3.63 15.45
N CYS A 32 -6.35 4.85 15.88
CA CYS A 32 -5.30 5.84 16.07
C CYS A 32 -5.71 6.82 17.16
N LYS A 33 -4.72 7.50 17.71
CA LYS A 33 -4.90 8.42 18.82
C LYS A 33 -5.33 9.80 18.37
N ASP A 34 -4.81 10.26 17.24
CA ASP A 34 -5.04 11.61 16.75
C ASP A 34 -5.85 11.61 15.46
N LEU A 35 -6.75 12.57 15.32
CA LEU A 35 -7.57 12.72 14.14
C LEU A 35 -6.74 12.87 12.86
N LYS A 36 -5.62 13.55 12.95
CA LYS A 36 -4.72 13.75 11.79
C LYS A 36 -4.15 12.47 11.22
N ASP A 37 -4.15 11.39 11.99
CA ASP A 37 -3.59 10.09 11.58
C ASP A 37 -4.64 9.13 11.02
N VAL A 38 -5.92 9.50 11.08
CA VAL A 38 -7.03 8.64 10.62
C VAL A 38 -6.86 8.25 9.16
N GLN A 39 -6.57 9.20 8.28
CA GLN A 39 -6.44 8.95 6.84
C GLN A 39 -5.33 7.93 6.58
N ARG A 40 -4.17 8.12 7.16
CA ARG A 40 -3.02 7.23 6.99
C ARG A 40 -3.29 5.82 7.51
N GLU A 41 -3.83 5.71 8.71
CA GLU A 41 -4.14 4.42 9.32
C GLU A 41 -5.22 3.68 8.54
N ALA A 42 -6.22 4.40 8.04
CA ALA A 42 -7.26 3.82 7.21
C ALA A 42 -6.70 3.30 5.88
N GLU A 43 -5.82 4.06 5.24
CA GLU A 43 -5.17 3.63 4.00
C GLU A 43 -4.35 2.36 4.20
N GLU A 44 -3.56 2.31 5.27
CA GLU A 44 -2.76 1.12 5.59
C GLU A 44 -3.63 -0.11 5.81
N SER A 45 -4.70 0.04 6.58
CA SER A 45 -5.63 -1.05 6.86
C SER A 45 -6.30 -1.55 5.57
N LEU A 46 -6.74 -0.64 4.74
CA LEU A 46 -7.41 -0.96 3.48
C LEU A 46 -6.46 -1.68 2.52
N CYS A 47 -5.26 -1.14 2.30
CA CYS A 47 -4.28 -1.74 1.41
C CYS A 47 -3.85 -3.13 1.90
N SER A 48 -3.58 -3.26 3.19
CA SER A 48 -3.19 -4.53 3.80
C SER A 48 -4.28 -5.59 3.60
N PHE A 49 -5.53 -5.23 3.85
CA PHE A 49 -6.67 -6.14 3.69
C PHE A 49 -6.84 -6.58 2.23
N LEU A 50 -6.82 -5.63 1.29
CA LEU A 50 -7.02 -5.93 -0.12
C LEU A 50 -5.91 -6.78 -0.70
N LEU A 51 -4.66 -6.52 -0.32
CA LEU A 51 -3.53 -7.34 -0.77
C LEU A 51 -3.56 -8.74 -0.18
N ALA A 52 -3.92 -8.88 1.09
CA ALA A 52 -4.05 -10.19 1.71
C ALA A 52 -5.15 -11.02 1.04
N ALA A 53 -6.29 -10.40 0.73
CA ALA A 53 -7.37 -11.08 0.02
C ALA A 53 -6.94 -11.53 -1.37
N LYS A 54 -6.19 -10.69 -2.07
CA LYS A 54 -5.67 -11.00 -3.41
C LYS A 54 -4.70 -12.18 -3.38
N GLU A 55 -3.83 -12.25 -2.37
CA GLU A 55 -2.87 -13.35 -2.23
C GLU A 55 -3.54 -14.72 -2.08
N VAL A 56 -4.64 -14.76 -1.35
CA VAL A 56 -5.38 -16.03 -1.13
C VAL A 56 -6.49 -16.24 -2.15
N GLY A 57 -6.66 -15.34 -3.10
CA GLY A 57 -7.67 -15.46 -4.14
C GLY A 57 -9.10 -15.22 -3.66
N GLU A 58 -9.28 -14.54 -2.55
CA GLU A 58 -10.61 -14.19 -2.05
C GLU A 58 -11.16 -12.98 -2.80
N GLU A 59 -12.44 -13.06 -3.15
CA GLU A 59 -13.16 -11.91 -3.68
C GLU A 59 -13.63 -11.03 -2.53
N VAL A 60 -13.50 -9.73 -2.71
CA VAL A 60 -13.99 -8.75 -1.74
C VAL A 60 -15.20 -8.02 -2.30
N SER A 61 -16.03 -7.50 -1.41
CA SER A 61 -17.20 -6.73 -1.82
C SER A 61 -16.77 -5.47 -2.55
N ALA A 62 -17.52 -5.11 -3.60
CA ALA A 62 -17.31 -3.86 -4.30
C ALA A 62 -17.63 -2.68 -3.38
N PRO A 63 -16.97 -1.52 -3.57
CA PRO A 63 -17.24 -0.36 -2.74
C PRO A 63 -18.67 0.16 -2.94
N SER A 64 -19.32 0.49 -1.84
CA SER A 64 -20.63 1.15 -1.86
C SER A 64 -20.42 2.66 -1.91
N SER A 65 -21.36 3.36 -2.54
CA SER A 65 -21.32 4.82 -2.60
C SER A 65 -21.79 5.50 -1.32
N THR A 66 -22.46 4.74 -0.43
CA THR A 66 -22.94 5.23 0.85
C THR A 66 -22.79 4.18 1.92
N ILE A 67 -22.67 4.61 3.17
CA ILE A 67 -22.67 3.72 4.34
C ILE A 67 -23.66 4.27 5.37
N THR A 68 -24.16 3.38 6.22
CA THR A 68 -25.04 3.78 7.31
C THR A 68 -24.20 4.17 8.52
N LEU A 69 -24.48 5.34 9.08
CA LEU A 69 -23.78 5.85 10.25
C LEU A 69 -24.75 6.00 11.42
N ALA A 70 -24.30 5.65 12.61
CA ALA A 70 -24.99 5.96 13.84
C ALA A 70 -24.57 7.35 14.32
N ASP A 71 -25.25 7.86 15.36
CA ASP A 71 -24.91 9.16 15.93
C ASP A 71 -23.46 9.18 16.41
N GLY A 72 -22.75 10.25 16.09
CA GLY A 72 -21.35 10.41 16.47
C GLY A 72 -20.35 9.72 15.57
N GLU A 73 -20.80 8.98 14.56
CA GLU A 73 -19.91 8.34 13.58
C GLU A 73 -19.67 9.25 12.40
N MET A 74 -18.49 9.11 11.79
CA MET A 74 -18.11 9.89 10.63
C MET A 74 -17.77 8.95 9.47
N ALA A 75 -17.93 9.43 8.25
CA ALA A 75 -17.50 8.72 7.05
C ALA A 75 -16.25 9.40 6.50
N ALA A 76 -15.32 8.59 6.00
CA ALA A 76 -14.13 9.08 5.32
C ALA A 76 -13.97 8.35 3.99
N ILE A 77 -13.58 9.07 2.95
CA ILE A 77 -13.30 8.49 1.64
C ILE A 77 -11.83 8.10 1.62
N ILE A 78 -11.56 6.81 1.46
CA ILE A 78 -10.20 6.29 1.52
C ILE A 78 -9.85 5.68 0.17
N THR A 79 -8.72 6.08 -0.38
CA THR A 79 -8.19 5.54 -1.62
C THR A 79 -7.04 4.59 -1.31
N ALA A 80 -7.14 3.36 -1.80
CA ALA A 80 -6.06 2.38 -1.70
C ALA A 80 -5.26 2.39 -3.00
N ASP A 81 -4.03 2.86 -2.94
CA ASP A 81 -3.07 2.75 -4.04
C ASP A 81 -2.19 1.54 -3.74
N LEU A 82 -2.61 0.38 -4.24
CA LEU A 82 -1.95 -0.89 -3.93
C LEU A 82 -0.53 -0.95 -4.47
N GLU A 83 -0.28 -0.36 -5.61
CA GLU A 83 1.05 -0.32 -6.20
C GLU A 83 2.04 0.46 -5.33
N SER A 84 1.65 1.64 -4.87
CA SER A 84 2.49 2.45 -3.96
C SER A 84 2.70 1.76 -2.63
N TYR A 85 1.67 1.10 -2.10
CA TYR A 85 1.78 0.36 -0.86
C TYR A 85 2.77 -0.80 -0.98
N GLN A 86 2.72 -1.56 -2.07
CA GLN A 86 3.64 -2.67 -2.33
C GLN A 86 5.08 -2.18 -2.45
N LYS A 87 5.33 -1.10 -3.17
CA LYS A 87 6.67 -0.51 -3.27
C LYS A 87 7.24 -0.15 -1.91
N LYS A 88 6.40 0.36 -1.02
CA LYS A 88 6.82 0.81 0.31
C LYS A 88 7.10 -0.34 1.26
N HIS A 89 6.37 -1.45 1.15
CA HIS A 89 6.43 -2.56 2.10
C HIS A 89 7.14 -3.80 1.57
N ASP A 90 7.31 -3.93 0.25
CA ASP A 90 7.97 -5.07 -0.37
C ASP A 90 9.30 -4.62 -0.98
N THR A 91 10.25 -4.37 -0.11
CA THR A 91 11.59 -3.90 -0.50
C THR A 91 12.63 -5.00 -0.46
N LYS A 92 12.22 -6.25 -0.20
CA LYS A 92 13.14 -7.37 -0.09
C LYS A 92 13.78 -7.68 -1.44
N PRO A 93 15.11 -7.61 -1.57
CA PRO A 93 15.76 -7.92 -2.84
C PRO A 93 15.63 -9.40 -3.18
N ILE A 94 15.44 -9.68 -4.46
CA ILE A 94 15.52 -11.03 -5.01
C ILE A 94 16.58 -11.04 -6.10
N ARG A 95 17.19 -12.20 -6.33
CA ARG A 95 18.22 -12.32 -7.37
C ARG A 95 17.59 -12.56 -8.74
N LYS A 96 18.05 -11.80 -9.73
CA LYS A 96 17.73 -12.03 -11.14
C LYS A 96 19.02 -12.03 -11.94
N THR A 97 19.14 -12.99 -12.83
CA THR A 97 20.30 -13.08 -13.71
C THR A 97 20.03 -12.26 -14.98
N VAL A 98 20.95 -11.40 -15.31
CA VAL A 98 20.89 -10.61 -16.54
C VAL A 98 22.13 -10.87 -17.38
N SER A 99 22.00 -10.76 -18.70
CA SER A 99 23.12 -10.91 -19.63
C SER A 99 23.62 -9.54 -20.05
N LEU A 100 24.93 -9.36 -20.00
CA LEU A 100 25.58 -8.11 -20.39
C LEU A 100 26.73 -8.44 -21.35
N PRO A 101 27.03 -7.54 -22.31
CA PRO A 101 28.24 -7.69 -23.13
C PRO A 101 29.46 -7.68 -22.23
N MET A 102 30.46 -8.48 -22.61
CA MET A 102 31.70 -8.62 -21.83
C MET A 102 32.40 -7.28 -21.58
N TRP A 103 32.44 -6.41 -22.59
CA TRP A 103 33.11 -5.12 -22.45
C TRP A 103 32.44 -4.23 -21.36
N MET A 104 31.14 -4.34 -21.20
CA MET A 104 30.44 -3.59 -20.15
C MET A 104 30.81 -4.10 -18.77
N VAL A 105 30.88 -5.42 -18.61
CA VAL A 105 31.24 -6.03 -17.33
C VAL A 105 32.67 -5.65 -16.95
N GLU A 106 33.63 -5.78 -17.91
CA GLU A 106 35.02 -5.43 -17.67
C GLU A 106 35.21 -3.95 -17.32
N LYS A 107 34.54 -3.07 -18.06
CA LYS A 107 34.63 -1.63 -17.81
C LYS A 107 34.03 -1.24 -16.47
N ALA A 108 32.90 -1.86 -16.12
CA ALA A 108 32.24 -1.62 -14.82
C ALA A 108 33.14 -2.06 -13.67
N GLU A 109 33.84 -3.21 -13.82
CA GLU A 109 34.80 -3.69 -12.82
C GLU A 109 35.95 -2.72 -12.64
N ARG A 110 36.51 -2.22 -13.74
CA ARG A 110 37.59 -1.24 -13.69
C ARG A 110 37.20 0.05 -12.99
N GLN A 111 35.93 0.46 -13.16
CA GLN A 111 35.39 1.65 -12.52
C GLN A 111 34.85 1.37 -11.13
N ARG A 112 34.90 0.12 -10.68
CA ARG A 112 34.41 -0.33 -9.37
C ARG A 112 32.91 -0.01 -9.17
N LEU A 113 32.14 -0.18 -10.23
CA LEU A 113 30.68 0.01 -10.17
C LEU A 113 30.01 -1.25 -9.64
N SER A 114 29.03 -1.08 -8.77
CA SER A 114 28.14 -2.17 -8.36
C SER A 114 27.06 -2.32 -9.42
N LEU A 115 27.06 -3.44 -10.14
CA LEU A 115 26.05 -3.70 -11.18
C LEU A 115 24.64 -3.71 -10.61
N SER A 116 24.46 -4.33 -9.44
CA SER A 116 23.16 -4.37 -8.77
C SER A 116 22.64 -2.98 -8.45
N LYS A 117 23.51 -2.13 -7.91
CA LYS A 117 23.12 -0.77 -7.52
C LYS A 117 22.77 0.09 -8.74
N VAL A 118 23.62 0.03 -9.78
CA VAL A 118 23.39 0.77 -11.02
C VAL A 118 22.07 0.34 -11.67
N LEU A 119 21.82 -0.97 -11.72
CA LEU A 119 20.60 -1.50 -12.31
C LEU A 119 19.37 -1.07 -11.52
N GLN A 120 19.43 -1.13 -10.21
CA GLN A 120 18.30 -0.68 -9.36
C GLN A 120 18.01 0.81 -9.56
N GLU A 121 19.03 1.64 -9.62
CA GLU A 121 18.86 3.07 -9.86
C GLU A 121 18.26 3.35 -11.23
N SER A 122 18.72 2.65 -12.25
CA SER A 122 18.22 2.80 -13.61
C SER A 122 16.76 2.37 -13.74
N LEU A 123 16.42 1.22 -13.15
CA LEU A 123 15.04 0.73 -13.16
C LEU A 123 14.11 1.64 -12.38
N ALA A 124 14.57 2.16 -11.25
CA ALA A 124 13.77 3.08 -10.45
C ALA A 124 13.39 4.33 -11.26
N GLN A 125 14.33 4.86 -12.05
CA GLN A 125 14.06 5.99 -12.93
C GLN A 125 13.05 5.65 -14.02
N ARG A 126 13.22 4.49 -14.66
CA ARG A 126 12.33 4.08 -15.75
C ARG A 126 10.92 3.73 -15.27
N LEU A 127 10.80 3.21 -14.06
CA LEU A 127 9.52 2.80 -13.48
C LEU A 127 8.82 3.94 -12.74
N ALA A 128 9.48 5.08 -12.56
CA ALA A 128 8.87 6.26 -11.95
C ALA A 128 7.84 6.88 -12.90
N ASP A 129 6.69 7.26 -12.35
CA ASP A 129 5.63 7.94 -13.09
C ASP A 129 5.46 9.36 -12.61
#